data_d04ec7e29a4a056179b9f0118ba7a5d7
#
_entry.id   d04ec7e29a4a056179b9f0118ba7a5d7
#
_cell.length_a   1.000
_cell.length_b   1.000
_cell.length_c   1.000
_cell.angle_alpha   90.00
_cell.angle_beta   90.00
_cell.angle_gamma   90.00
#
_symmetry.space_group_name_H-M   'P 1'
#
loop_
_entity.id
_entity.type
_entity.pdbx_description
1 polymer ?
#
loop_
_entity_poly.entity_id
_entity_poly.type
_entity_poly.pdbx_seq_one_letter_code
_entity_poly.pdbx_strand_id
1 'polypeptide(L)'
;MDLILQKATELGVSAIVPVNAERTEVKLDAARAEKRVAHWNNVVQSACGQSGRARIPQVGPPQSLAQASAALPADTLRLTLDPLGAHRLSTLQAAPAGGVVIAIGPEGGWSPRDREQLAAAGFQGLQLGPRILRTETAGLAAIAALQARLGDLG
;
A
#
# COMPACT_ATOMS: atom_id res chain seq x y z
N MET A 1 -3.25 -2.76 -11.94
CA MET A 1 -3.20 -3.56 -10.68
C MET A 1 -2.19 -4.70 -10.75
N ASP A 2 -2.20 -5.51 -11.80
CA ASP A 2 -1.30 -6.69 -11.92
C ASP A 2 0.19 -6.33 -11.79
N LEU A 3 0.63 -5.26 -12.45
CA LEU A 3 2.02 -4.79 -12.35
C LEU A 3 2.38 -4.40 -10.90
N ILE A 4 1.48 -3.71 -10.23
CA ILE A 4 1.70 -3.29 -8.84
C ILE A 4 1.83 -4.50 -7.93
N LEU A 5 0.94 -5.47 -8.06
CA LEU A 5 0.98 -6.72 -7.28
C LEU A 5 2.27 -7.50 -7.51
N GLN A 6 2.67 -7.65 -8.77
CA GLN A 6 3.88 -8.34 -9.16
C GLN A 6 5.12 -7.67 -8.54
N LYS A 7 5.26 -6.38 -8.73
CA LYS A 7 6.44 -5.62 -8.28
C LYS A 7 6.44 -5.42 -6.76
N ALA A 8 5.31 -5.18 -6.14
CA ALA A 8 5.20 -5.12 -4.69
C ALA A 8 5.61 -6.44 -4.04
N THR A 9 5.23 -7.56 -4.64
CA THR A 9 5.65 -8.89 -4.19
C THR A 9 7.17 -9.05 -4.28
N GLU A 10 7.77 -8.70 -5.42
CA GLU A 10 9.23 -8.72 -5.58
C GLU A 10 9.94 -7.85 -4.55
N LEU A 11 9.34 -6.71 -4.21
CA LEU A 11 9.89 -5.76 -3.24
C LEU A 11 9.63 -6.13 -1.77
N GLY A 12 8.99 -7.24 -1.50
CA GLY A 12 8.93 -7.80 -0.15
C GLY A 12 7.72 -7.41 0.69
N VAL A 13 6.63 -6.89 0.12
CA VAL A 13 5.43 -6.64 0.91
C VAL A 13 4.83 -7.94 1.45
N SER A 14 4.27 -7.89 2.65
CA SER A 14 3.69 -9.07 3.31
C SER A 14 2.17 -9.16 3.14
N ALA A 15 1.50 -8.05 2.86
CA ALA A 15 0.07 -8.01 2.62
C ALA A 15 -0.31 -6.86 1.70
N ILE A 16 -1.35 -7.06 0.92
CA ILE A 16 -1.90 -6.05 0.01
C ILE A 16 -3.41 -6.03 0.22
N VAL A 17 -3.93 -4.87 0.55
CA VAL A 17 -5.36 -4.67 0.79
C VAL A 17 -5.90 -3.68 -0.22
N PRO A 18 -6.67 -4.14 -1.21
CA PRO A 18 -7.37 -3.24 -2.12
C PRO A 18 -8.43 -2.44 -1.36
N VAL A 19 -8.44 -1.12 -1.55
CA VAL A 19 -9.42 -0.26 -0.90
C VAL A 19 -10.27 0.48 -1.91
N ASN A 20 -11.54 0.63 -1.60
CA ASN A 20 -12.48 1.46 -2.34
C ASN A 20 -12.45 2.87 -1.72
N ALA A 21 -11.72 3.77 -2.37
CA ALA A 21 -11.72 5.18 -2.03
C ALA A 21 -12.90 5.90 -2.71
N GLU A 22 -13.22 7.11 -2.26
CA GLU A 22 -14.34 7.87 -2.82
C GLU A 22 -14.18 8.13 -4.32
N ARG A 23 -12.94 8.38 -4.78
CA ARG A 23 -12.62 8.64 -6.19
C ARG A 23 -12.19 7.40 -6.97
N THR A 24 -12.43 6.22 -6.45
CA THR A 24 -12.19 4.97 -7.18
C THR A 24 -13.19 4.85 -8.33
N GLU A 25 -12.69 4.77 -9.56
CA GLU A 25 -13.52 4.76 -10.76
C GLU A 25 -14.38 3.52 -10.91
N VAL A 26 -13.85 2.36 -10.55
CA VAL A 26 -14.52 1.07 -10.70
C VAL A 26 -14.73 0.44 -9.35
N LYS A 27 -16.00 0.34 -8.92
CA LYS A 27 -16.39 -0.44 -7.75
C LYS A 27 -16.93 -1.78 -8.23
N LEU A 28 -16.36 -2.86 -7.70
CA LEU A 28 -16.72 -4.22 -8.09
C LEU A 28 -17.88 -4.72 -7.23
N ASP A 29 -18.86 -5.42 -7.86
CA ASP A 29 -19.84 -6.24 -7.12
C ASP A 29 -19.14 -7.46 -6.47
N ALA A 30 -19.86 -8.18 -5.60
CA ALA A 30 -19.28 -9.30 -4.86
C ALA A 30 -18.73 -10.42 -5.75
N ALA A 31 -19.43 -10.76 -6.84
CA ALA A 31 -19.00 -11.83 -7.75
C ALA A 31 -17.73 -11.43 -8.53
N ARG A 32 -17.69 -10.18 -9.02
CA ARG A 32 -16.52 -9.65 -9.72
C ARG A 32 -15.34 -9.48 -8.78
N ALA A 33 -15.58 -9.04 -7.54
CA ALA A 33 -14.55 -8.92 -6.53
C ALA A 33 -13.90 -10.26 -6.22
N GLU A 34 -14.68 -11.32 -6.08
CA GLU A 34 -14.19 -12.68 -5.84
C GLU A 34 -13.29 -13.17 -6.97
N LYS A 35 -13.71 -12.98 -8.23
CA LYS A 35 -12.90 -13.33 -9.40
C LYS A 35 -11.59 -12.51 -9.46
N ARG A 36 -11.65 -11.23 -9.14
CA ARG A 36 -10.47 -10.36 -9.10
C ARG A 36 -9.49 -10.80 -8.04
N VAL A 37 -9.97 -11.12 -6.85
CA VAL A 37 -9.11 -11.60 -5.76
C VAL A 37 -8.42 -12.92 -6.14
N ALA A 38 -9.13 -13.85 -6.77
CA ALA A 38 -8.56 -15.10 -7.26
C ALA A 38 -7.44 -14.83 -8.29
N HIS A 39 -7.69 -13.92 -9.24
CA HIS A 39 -6.68 -13.50 -10.22
C HIS A 39 -5.47 -12.84 -9.54
N TRP A 40 -5.67 -11.92 -8.62
CA TRP A 40 -4.60 -11.25 -7.90
C TRP A 40 -3.74 -12.22 -7.08
N ASN A 41 -4.34 -13.20 -6.44
CA ASN A 41 -3.61 -14.24 -5.74
C ASN A 41 -2.72 -15.06 -6.69
N ASN A 42 -3.18 -15.36 -7.90
CA ASN A 42 -2.37 -16.02 -8.90
C ASN A 42 -1.17 -15.16 -9.35
N VAL A 43 -1.37 -13.86 -9.56
CA VAL A 43 -0.28 -12.94 -9.91
C VAL A 43 0.77 -12.88 -8.80
N VAL A 44 0.35 -12.74 -7.56
CA VAL A 44 1.22 -12.69 -6.38
C VAL A 44 1.98 -14.00 -6.20
N GLN A 45 1.31 -15.13 -6.36
CA GLN A 45 1.92 -16.45 -6.23
C GLN A 45 2.99 -16.67 -7.29
N SER A 46 2.72 -16.29 -8.55
CA SER A 46 3.68 -16.37 -9.63
C SER A 46 4.92 -15.49 -9.39
N ALA A 47 4.69 -14.24 -8.96
CA ALA A 47 5.77 -13.32 -8.63
C ALA A 47 6.60 -13.81 -7.43
N CYS A 48 5.97 -14.40 -6.44
CA CYS A 48 6.63 -15.01 -5.29
C CYS A 48 7.57 -16.14 -5.71
N GLY A 49 7.11 -17.04 -6.57
CA GLY A 49 7.92 -18.13 -7.12
C GLY A 49 9.12 -17.62 -7.93
N GLN A 50 8.89 -16.62 -8.78
CA GLN A 50 9.95 -16.03 -9.61
C GLN A 50 11.01 -15.29 -8.78
N SER A 51 10.61 -14.56 -7.74
CA SER A 51 11.51 -13.78 -6.89
C SER A 51 12.20 -14.57 -5.79
N GLY A 52 11.89 -15.85 -5.66
CA GLY A 52 12.49 -16.73 -4.64
C GLY A 52 11.99 -16.51 -3.23
N ARG A 53 10.81 -15.90 -3.06
CA ARG A 53 10.23 -15.67 -1.73
C ARG A 53 9.66 -16.93 -1.13
N ALA A 54 9.92 -17.15 0.16
CA ALA A 54 9.41 -18.29 0.92
C ALA A 54 7.94 -18.09 1.37
N ARG A 55 7.49 -16.85 1.46
CA ARG A 55 6.13 -16.53 1.92
C ARG A 55 5.37 -15.75 0.86
N ILE A 56 4.15 -16.20 0.57
CA ILE A 56 3.26 -15.54 -0.37
C ILE A 56 2.56 -14.37 0.35
N PRO A 57 2.64 -13.13 -0.18
CA PRO A 57 1.87 -12.02 0.37
C PRO A 57 0.37 -12.32 0.35
N GLN A 58 -0.32 -11.88 1.40
CA GLN A 58 -1.78 -12.01 1.47
C GLN A 58 -2.43 -10.88 0.67
N VAL A 59 -3.38 -11.24 -0.19
CA VAL A 59 -4.22 -10.29 -0.91
C VAL A 59 -5.64 -10.44 -0.42
N GLY A 60 -6.14 -9.42 0.28
CA GLY A 60 -7.50 -9.39 0.80
C GLY A 60 -8.53 -8.99 -0.25
N PRO A 61 -9.83 -9.17 0.04
CA PRO A 61 -10.90 -8.63 -0.77
C PRO A 61 -10.91 -7.09 -0.71
N PRO A 62 -11.47 -6.43 -1.73
CA PRO A 62 -11.68 -4.98 -1.68
C PRO A 62 -12.52 -4.57 -0.46
N GLN A 63 -12.06 -3.57 0.27
CA GLN A 63 -12.69 -3.08 1.49
C GLN A 63 -12.85 -1.56 1.43
N SER A 64 -13.71 -1.03 2.27
CA SER A 64 -13.72 0.42 2.50
C SER A 64 -12.42 0.84 3.19
N LEU A 65 -12.06 2.11 3.03
CA LEU A 65 -10.89 2.66 3.71
C LEU A 65 -11.01 2.56 5.24
N ALA A 66 -12.21 2.77 5.77
CA ALA A 66 -12.49 2.66 7.19
C ALA A 66 -12.30 1.22 7.70
N GLN A 67 -12.80 0.23 6.99
CA GLN A 67 -12.64 -1.19 7.34
C GLN A 67 -11.16 -1.62 7.29
N ALA A 68 -10.47 -1.27 6.23
CA ALA A 68 -9.06 -1.59 6.08
C ALA A 68 -8.22 -0.97 7.19
N SER A 69 -8.46 0.30 7.51
CA SER A 69 -7.74 1.01 8.58
C SER A 69 -8.01 0.42 9.96
N ALA A 70 -9.26 0.05 10.25
CA ALA A 70 -9.63 -0.54 11.54
C ALA A 70 -9.01 -1.92 11.78
N ALA A 71 -8.71 -2.66 10.72
CA ALA A 71 -8.10 -3.99 10.79
C ALA A 71 -6.59 -3.98 10.99
N LEU A 72 -5.94 -2.82 10.91
CA LEU A 72 -4.48 -2.72 11.07
C LEU A 72 -4.06 -2.93 12.53
N PRO A 73 -2.92 -3.61 12.77
CA PRO A 73 -2.34 -3.71 14.10
C PRO A 73 -2.07 -2.32 14.69
N ALA A 74 -2.21 -2.17 16.02
CA ALA A 74 -2.02 -0.90 16.71
C ALA A 74 -0.58 -0.38 16.59
N ASP A 75 0.40 -1.27 16.66
CA ASP A 75 1.83 -0.92 16.60
C ASP A 75 2.35 -0.96 15.16
N THR A 76 1.86 -0.04 14.32
CA THR A 76 2.32 0.14 12.94
C THR A 76 2.67 1.59 12.66
N LEU A 77 3.68 1.80 11.83
CA LEU A 77 3.94 3.10 11.22
C LEU A 77 3.04 3.22 9.97
N ARG A 78 2.13 4.19 9.99
CA ARG A 78 1.11 4.37 8.95
C ARG A 78 1.41 5.61 8.14
N LEU A 79 1.70 5.42 6.87
CA LEU A 79 2.14 6.47 5.96
C LEU A 79 1.23 6.58 4.74
N THR A 80 1.04 7.79 4.26
CA THR A 80 0.50 8.09 2.94
C THR A 80 1.41 9.06 2.22
N LEU A 81 1.45 9.05 0.90
CA LEU A 81 2.31 9.96 0.17
C LEU A 81 1.70 11.35 0.12
N ASP A 82 2.45 12.34 0.56
CA ASP A 82 2.04 13.74 0.60
C ASP A 82 3.27 14.63 0.39
N PRO A 83 3.28 15.46 -0.67
CA PRO A 83 4.39 16.40 -0.91
C PRO A 83 4.64 17.40 0.24
N LEU A 84 3.62 17.63 1.08
CA LEU A 84 3.68 18.51 2.24
C LEU A 84 3.72 17.73 3.56
N GLY A 85 3.95 16.43 3.50
CA GLY A 85 3.96 15.55 4.67
C GLY A 85 5.07 15.89 5.67
N ALA A 86 4.84 15.55 6.94
CA ALA A 86 5.77 15.81 8.04
C ALA A 86 7.01 14.92 8.00
N HIS A 87 6.93 13.76 7.34
CA HIS A 87 8.02 12.79 7.30
C HIS A 87 8.77 12.81 5.98
N ARG A 88 10.06 12.54 6.06
CA ARG A 88 10.93 12.21 4.93
C ARG A 88 11.59 10.87 5.21
N LEU A 89 12.05 10.16 4.19
CA LEU A 89 12.76 8.90 4.37
C LEU A 89 13.95 9.05 5.33
N SER A 90 14.68 10.15 5.24
CA SER A 90 15.85 10.43 6.08
C SER A 90 15.50 10.58 7.56
N THR A 91 14.26 10.92 7.91
CA THR A 91 13.82 11.09 9.29
C THR A 91 13.25 9.81 9.90
N LEU A 92 12.98 8.79 9.11
CA LEU A 92 12.50 7.50 9.58
C LEU A 92 13.68 6.70 10.14
N GLN A 93 13.61 6.28 11.40
CA GLN A 93 14.74 5.62 12.07
C GLN A 93 14.56 4.11 12.18
N ALA A 94 13.38 3.65 12.58
CA ALA A 94 13.11 2.23 12.77
C ALA A 94 11.64 1.92 12.48
N ALA A 95 11.39 0.69 12.03
CA ALA A 95 10.03 0.18 11.90
C ALA A 95 9.54 -0.33 13.25
N PRO A 96 8.27 -0.05 13.65
CA PRO A 96 7.66 -0.67 14.82
C PRO A 96 7.54 -2.19 14.66
N ALA A 97 7.26 -2.90 15.75
CA ALA A 97 7.08 -4.36 15.74
C ALA A 97 5.95 -4.80 14.80
N GLY A 98 4.88 -4.02 14.65
CA GLY A 98 3.78 -4.27 13.72
C GLY A 98 4.08 -3.95 12.27
N GLY A 99 5.24 -3.35 11.98
CA GLY A 99 5.69 -3.02 10.63
C GLY A 99 5.24 -1.66 10.12
N VAL A 100 5.36 -1.49 8.81
CA VAL A 100 5.03 -0.24 8.11
C VAL A 100 3.88 -0.51 7.15
N VAL A 101 2.90 0.37 7.17
CA VAL A 101 1.76 0.36 6.25
C VAL A 101 1.80 1.62 5.41
N ILE A 102 1.66 1.46 4.10
CA ILE A 102 1.56 2.60 3.19
C ILE A 102 0.23 2.57 2.45
N ALA A 103 -0.49 3.67 2.48
CA ALA A 103 -1.73 3.85 1.75
C ALA A 103 -1.47 4.67 0.48
N ILE A 104 -1.83 4.10 -0.65
CA ILE A 104 -1.68 4.71 -1.98
C ILE A 104 -3.06 5.01 -2.55
N GLY A 105 -3.29 6.26 -2.90
CA GLY A 105 -4.55 6.72 -3.44
C GLY A 105 -4.80 6.31 -4.89
N PRO A 106 -6.04 6.43 -5.36
CA PRO A 106 -6.39 6.24 -6.77
C PRO A 106 -5.79 7.36 -7.64
N GLU A 107 -5.89 7.22 -8.96
CA GLU A 107 -5.37 8.19 -9.92
C GLU A 107 -5.94 9.60 -9.69
N GLY A 108 -7.19 9.71 -9.24
CA GLY A 108 -7.82 10.97 -8.85
C GLY A 108 -7.37 11.53 -7.49
N GLY A 109 -6.50 10.81 -6.79
CA GLY A 109 -6.04 11.16 -5.44
C GLY A 109 -7.07 10.86 -4.35
N TRP A 110 -6.68 11.08 -3.12
CA TRP A 110 -7.58 11.00 -1.98
C TRP A 110 -8.56 12.17 -1.96
N SER A 111 -9.84 11.91 -1.73
CA SER A 111 -10.81 12.96 -1.46
C SER A 111 -10.55 13.64 -0.11
N PRO A 112 -11.11 14.83 0.17
CA PRO A 112 -11.03 15.42 1.51
C PRO A 112 -11.53 14.48 2.61
N ARG A 113 -12.61 13.74 2.36
CA ARG A 113 -13.16 12.76 3.30
C ARG A 113 -12.20 11.59 3.53
N ASP A 114 -11.58 11.06 2.48
CA ASP A 114 -10.57 10.01 2.59
C ASP A 114 -9.37 10.48 3.42
N ARG A 115 -8.92 11.71 3.21
CA ARG A 115 -7.82 12.32 3.97
C ARG A 115 -8.14 12.45 5.44
N GLU A 116 -9.36 12.85 5.78
CA GLU A 116 -9.84 12.90 7.16
C GLU A 116 -9.85 11.51 7.81
N GLN A 117 -10.31 10.51 7.10
CA GLN A 117 -10.33 9.12 7.57
C GLN A 117 -8.92 8.58 7.80
N LEU A 118 -7.99 8.85 6.88
CA LEU A 118 -6.59 8.45 7.02
C LEU A 118 -5.93 9.14 8.22
N ALA A 119 -6.14 10.43 8.39
CA ALA A 119 -5.62 11.17 9.53
C ALA A 119 -6.17 10.64 10.87
N ALA A 120 -7.48 10.38 10.93
CA ALA A 120 -8.12 9.80 12.11
C ALA A 120 -7.59 8.37 12.42
N ALA A 121 -7.19 7.63 11.40
CA ALA A 121 -6.59 6.30 11.55
C ALA A 121 -5.08 6.34 11.86
N GLY A 122 -4.48 7.52 12.04
CA GLY A 122 -3.08 7.68 12.40
C GLY A 122 -2.11 7.67 11.22
N PHE A 123 -2.59 7.78 9.99
CA PHE A 123 -1.71 7.92 8.82
C PHE A 123 -1.07 9.30 8.80
N GLN A 124 0.21 9.34 8.51
CA GLN A 124 1.01 10.56 8.41
C GLN A 124 1.60 10.69 7.00
N GLY A 125 1.81 11.92 6.56
CA GLY A 125 2.33 12.21 5.24
C GLY A 125 3.84 11.94 5.13
N LEU A 126 4.22 11.20 4.08
CA LEU A 126 5.61 10.96 3.69
C LEU A 126 5.90 11.73 2.41
N GLN A 127 6.91 12.55 2.42
CA GLN A 127 7.44 13.21 1.22
C GLN A 127 8.34 12.24 0.45
N LEU A 128 8.12 12.12 -0.85
CA LEU A 128 8.90 11.24 -1.72
C LEU A 128 9.40 12.04 -2.95
N GLY A 129 10.42 12.84 -2.71
CA GLY A 129 11.03 13.70 -3.74
C GLY A 129 10.14 14.88 -4.16
N PRO A 130 10.63 15.69 -5.13
CA PRO A 130 9.98 16.94 -5.53
C PRO A 130 8.94 16.78 -6.65
N ARG A 131 8.86 15.61 -7.26
CA ARG A 131 7.97 15.35 -8.41
C ARG A 131 6.68 14.69 -7.97
N ILE A 132 5.59 14.94 -8.70
CA ILE A 132 4.34 14.21 -8.54
C ILE A 132 4.46 12.91 -9.34
N LEU A 133 4.38 11.78 -8.64
CA LEU A 133 4.46 10.45 -9.23
C LEU A 133 3.05 9.91 -9.52
N ARG A 134 2.91 9.18 -10.61
CA ARG A 134 1.67 8.42 -10.86
C ARG A 134 1.48 7.36 -9.79
N THR A 135 0.25 6.95 -9.55
CA THR A 135 -0.13 5.99 -8.50
C THR A 135 0.72 4.72 -8.52
N GLU A 136 0.89 4.11 -9.69
CA GLU A 136 1.70 2.89 -9.84
C GLU A 136 3.18 3.14 -9.56
N THR A 137 3.73 4.26 -9.95
CA THR A 137 5.12 4.64 -9.68
C THR A 137 5.30 5.00 -8.22
N ALA A 138 4.39 5.77 -7.67
CA ALA A 138 4.45 6.26 -6.29
C ALA A 138 4.48 5.10 -5.29
N GLY A 139 3.59 4.13 -5.46
CA GLY A 139 3.53 2.97 -4.59
C GLY A 139 4.81 2.14 -4.61
N LEU A 140 5.30 1.81 -5.80
CA LEU A 140 6.50 0.99 -5.95
C LEU A 140 7.76 1.73 -5.48
N ALA A 141 7.88 3.01 -5.80
CA ALA A 141 9.00 3.83 -5.32
C ALA A 141 9.01 3.94 -3.80
N ALA A 142 7.86 4.13 -3.17
CA ALA A 142 7.74 4.19 -1.72
C ALA A 142 8.10 2.86 -1.06
N ILE A 143 7.62 1.74 -1.58
CA ILE A 143 7.95 0.41 -1.05
C ILE A 143 9.45 0.16 -1.15
N ALA A 144 10.06 0.41 -2.31
CA ALA A 144 11.49 0.22 -2.50
C ALA A 144 12.32 1.11 -1.54
N ALA A 145 11.94 2.36 -1.40
CA ALA A 145 12.63 3.31 -0.52
C ALA A 145 12.48 2.93 0.96
N LEU A 146 11.29 2.51 1.39
CA LEU A 146 11.05 2.04 2.75
C LEU A 146 11.81 0.74 3.03
N GLN A 147 11.86 -0.19 2.09
CA GLN A 147 12.66 -1.41 2.24
C GLN A 147 14.17 -1.11 2.30
N ALA A 148 14.65 -0.14 1.55
CA ALA A 148 16.05 0.28 1.62
C ALA A 148 16.37 0.96 2.97
N ARG A 149 15.43 1.71 3.51
CA ARG A 149 15.64 2.46 4.75
C ARG A 149 15.39 1.64 6.03
N LEU A 150 14.35 0.81 6.02
CA LEU A 150 13.84 0.13 7.22
C LEU A 150 13.78 -1.40 7.08
N GLY A 151 13.92 -1.93 5.88
CA GLY A 151 13.72 -3.35 5.57
C GLY A 151 14.97 -4.04 5.02
N ASP A 152 14.76 -4.90 4.03
CA ASP A 152 15.75 -5.88 3.56
C ASP A 152 16.50 -5.52 2.25
N LEU A 153 16.25 -4.34 1.68
CA LEU A 153 16.97 -3.86 0.50
C LEU A 153 18.21 -3.01 0.82
N GLY A 154 18.41 -2.69 2.07
CA GLY A 154 19.51 -1.83 2.49
C GLY A 154 20.67 -2.53 3.15
#